data_831ac0ba15f26071fa6607b4a592b1f0
#
_entry.id   831ac0ba15f26071fa6607b4a592b1f0
#
_cell.length_a   1.000
_cell.length_b   1.000
_cell.length_c   1.000
_cell.angle_alpha   90.00
_cell.angle_beta   90.00
_cell.angle_gamma   90.00
#
_symmetry.space_group_name_H-M   'P 1'
#
loop_
_entity.id
_entity.type
_entity.pdbx_description
1 polymer ?
#
loop_
_entity_poly.entity_id
_entity_poly.type
_entity_poly.pdbx_seq_one_letter_code
_entity_poly.pdbx_strand_id
1 'polypeptide(L)'
;MSNKQPKQEASRRKFLKGAAATATGAATLGFPMISRGAGMTVLKMQGSWGAGDMLEVYAKQYVDIVNDMGKGSLRIDYLSAGAVVKAFEVQDAVNKGVLDMGHLVPAYWYGKNRAASLFGTGPCFGWDGHMLLSWIYKGGGYQLYLDLLQKKLGLNIVGWFTMPMPCQPLGWFKFHPKTAKDLKNLKYRTVGLATNVMQDMGLKVTQLPGGEIIPAMEKGVIEAFEYNNPTSDLRFGAADVAKYYMLSSYHQSSELLEIEINKTKWESLSKEQQSIIEQSVKAANSESIWTAHEQYPKDLQDLIHKHGVHVFRTSQSILKAQLNAWDEVVKKYSAEVPEFKQIVEAQHAWAKNVAYYNLLNDTDTKLAYDHYYGKELPLGF
;
A
#
# COMPACT_ATOMS: atom_id res chain seq x y z
N MET A 1 18.99 49.78 -76.92
CA MET A 1 18.92 48.37 -77.34
C MET A 1 18.12 47.61 -76.28
N SER A 2 16.95 47.16 -76.69
CA SER A 2 15.92 46.48 -75.92
C SER A 2 16.31 45.07 -75.57
N ASN A 3 16.06 44.61 -74.35
CA ASN A 3 15.99 43.19 -74.12
C ASN A 3 14.81 42.87 -73.18
N LYS A 4 13.85 42.15 -73.72
CA LYS A 4 12.60 41.74 -73.15
C LYS A 4 12.82 40.45 -72.34
N GLN A 5 12.32 40.40 -71.10
CA GLN A 5 12.13 39.14 -70.32
C GLN A 5 10.89 38.40 -70.83
N PRO A 6 10.89 37.09 -70.94
CA PRO A 6 9.69 36.32 -71.25
C PRO A 6 8.92 35.91 -69.95
N LYS A 7 7.62 35.96 -70.08
CA LYS A 7 6.59 35.65 -69.10
C LYS A 7 6.58 34.21 -68.57
N GLN A 8 6.63 34.03 -67.29
CA GLN A 8 6.50 32.75 -66.57
C GLN A 8 5.13 32.66 -65.81
N GLU A 9 4.03 32.76 -66.54
CA GLU A 9 2.66 32.67 -66.00
C GLU A 9 1.81 31.49 -66.51
N ALA A 10 2.32 30.61 -67.37
CA ALA A 10 1.53 29.54 -67.97
C ALA A 10 1.62 28.19 -67.27
N SER A 11 2.52 28.03 -66.28
CA SER A 11 2.80 26.72 -65.66
C SER A 11 1.88 26.42 -64.45
N ARG A 12 1.48 27.41 -63.72
CA ARG A 12 0.63 27.18 -62.47
C ARG A 12 -0.84 26.84 -62.81
N ARG A 13 -1.40 27.36 -63.89
CA ARG A 13 -2.80 27.02 -64.26
C ARG A 13 -2.95 25.64 -64.91
N LYS A 14 -1.91 25.06 -65.50
CA LYS A 14 -1.94 23.66 -65.98
C LYS A 14 -1.80 22.63 -64.93
N PHE A 15 -1.08 22.96 -63.80
CA PHE A 15 -0.96 22.07 -62.66
C PHE A 15 -2.26 21.94 -61.86
N LEU A 16 -3.00 23.04 -61.73
CA LEU A 16 -4.29 23.04 -61.00
C LEU A 16 -5.45 22.39 -61.79
N LYS A 17 -5.36 22.32 -63.15
CA LYS A 17 -6.36 21.60 -63.95
C LYS A 17 -6.10 20.10 -64.07
N GLY A 18 -4.87 19.63 -63.80
CA GLY A 18 -4.54 18.20 -63.72
C GLY A 18 -4.92 17.53 -62.39
N ALA A 19 -5.04 18.32 -61.33
CA ALA A 19 -5.40 17.82 -60.00
C ALA A 19 -6.91 17.59 -59.78
N ALA A 20 -7.76 18.10 -60.70
CA ALA A 20 -9.22 18.00 -60.58
C ALA A 20 -9.83 16.79 -61.33
N ALA A 21 -9.05 16.01 -62.08
CA ALA A 21 -9.56 14.93 -62.93
C ALA A 21 -9.19 13.50 -62.48
N THR A 22 -8.59 13.34 -61.30
CA THR A 22 -8.24 12.02 -60.73
C THR A 22 -8.88 11.76 -59.37
N ALA A 23 -10.02 12.35 -59.06
CA ALA A 23 -10.74 12.21 -57.79
C ALA A 23 -11.90 11.22 -57.84
N THR A 24 -11.80 10.12 -58.61
CA THR A 24 -12.76 9.01 -58.56
C THR A 24 -11.99 7.70 -58.64
N GLY A 25 -11.45 7.27 -57.51
CA GLY A 25 -10.79 5.96 -57.42
C GLY A 25 -9.63 5.88 -56.44
N ALA A 26 -9.65 6.64 -55.34
CA ALA A 26 -8.69 6.44 -54.26
C ALA A 26 -9.38 5.77 -53.09
N ALA A 27 -9.06 4.49 -52.88
CA ALA A 27 -9.25 3.81 -51.64
C ALA A 27 -8.84 4.73 -50.47
N THR A 28 -9.66 4.82 -49.44
CA THR A 28 -9.40 5.53 -48.21
C THR A 28 -8.12 4.99 -47.57
N LEU A 29 -6.97 5.54 -47.93
CA LEU A 29 -5.83 5.52 -47.04
C LEU A 29 -6.23 6.36 -45.85
N GLY A 30 -6.61 5.69 -44.76
CA GLY A 30 -6.86 6.31 -43.47
C GLY A 30 -5.58 7.01 -43.05
N PHE A 31 -5.51 8.32 -43.28
CA PHE A 31 -4.57 9.12 -42.50
C PHE A 31 -4.89 8.87 -41.02
N PRO A 32 -3.88 8.58 -40.20
CA PRO A 32 -4.13 8.56 -38.78
C PRO A 32 -4.71 9.93 -38.44
N MET A 33 -6.03 9.97 -38.13
CA MET A 33 -6.61 11.15 -37.51
C MET A 33 -5.81 11.33 -36.23
N ILE A 34 -4.95 12.37 -36.21
CA ILE A 34 -4.45 12.92 -34.96
C ILE A 34 -5.73 13.35 -34.23
N SER A 35 -6.25 12.46 -33.39
CA SER A 35 -7.25 12.81 -32.42
C SER A 35 -6.69 14.04 -31.72
N ARG A 36 -7.33 15.18 -31.85
CA ARG A 36 -7.07 16.33 -30.98
C ARG A 36 -7.25 15.78 -29.59
N GLY A 37 -6.15 15.64 -28.83
CA GLY A 37 -6.14 14.97 -27.56
C GLY A 37 -7.27 15.49 -26.69
N ALA A 38 -8.09 14.59 -26.21
CA ALA A 38 -8.92 14.86 -25.05
C ALA A 38 -8.00 15.55 -24.03
N GLY A 39 -8.42 16.71 -23.48
CA GLY A 39 -7.58 17.46 -22.56
C GLY A 39 -7.06 16.54 -21.46
N MET A 40 -5.87 16.82 -20.94
CA MET A 40 -5.23 16.02 -19.87
C MET A 40 -6.22 15.76 -18.72
N THR A 41 -6.49 14.49 -18.44
CA THR A 41 -7.28 14.10 -17.27
C THR A 41 -6.45 14.31 -16.00
N VAL A 42 -6.99 15.04 -15.03
CA VAL A 42 -6.37 15.25 -13.73
C VAL A 42 -7.20 14.54 -12.67
N LEU A 43 -6.56 13.68 -11.87
CA LEU A 43 -7.17 12.94 -10.77
C LEU A 43 -6.67 13.49 -9.44
N LYS A 44 -7.60 13.80 -8.53
CA LYS A 44 -7.29 14.24 -7.18
C LYS A 44 -7.18 13.02 -6.26
N MET A 45 -5.98 12.79 -5.71
CA MET A 45 -5.68 11.67 -4.80
C MET A 45 -5.27 12.19 -3.43
N GLN A 46 -5.82 11.60 -2.37
CA GLN A 46 -5.34 11.85 -1.01
C GLN A 46 -4.85 10.55 -0.37
N GLY A 47 -3.67 10.62 0.28
CA GLY A 47 -3.18 9.57 1.16
C GLY A 47 -3.73 9.67 2.59
N SER A 48 -3.69 8.55 3.31
CA SER A 48 -4.01 8.49 4.74
C SER A 48 -2.80 8.81 5.65
N TRP A 49 -1.72 9.34 5.10
CA TRP A 49 -0.43 9.54 5.74
C TRP A 49 -0.10 11.02 5.92
N GLY A 50 0.55 11.34 7.04
CA GLY A 50 1.05 12.68 7.31
C GLY A 50 2.19 13.07 6.38
N ALA A 51 2.40 14.38 6.21
CA ALA A 51 3.48 14.90 5.38
C ALA A 51 4.85 14.41 5.90
N GLY A 52 5.66 13.83 5.01
CA GLY A 52 6.99 13.31 5.31
C GLY A 52 7.03 11.88 5.85
N ASP A 53 5.89 11.24 6.10
CA ASP A 53 5.80 9.83 6.42
C ASP A 53 6.35 8.95 5.27
N MET A 54 6.97 7.80 5.60
CA MET A 54 7.48 6.89 4.58
C MET A 54 6.36 6.33 3.70
N LEU A 55 5.17 6.11 4.26
CA LEU A 55 4.00 5.67 3.50
C LEU A 55 3.50 6.75 2.53
N GLU A 56 3.70 8.03 2.86
CA GLU A 56 3.48 9.13 1.92
C GLU A 56 4.53 9.13 0.80
N VAL A 57 5.78 8.82 1.11
CA VAL A 57 6.83 8.69 0.07
C VAL A 57 6.44 7.61 -0.93
N TYR A 58 5.96 6.45 -0.49
CA TYR A 58 5.47 5.40 -1.37
C TYR A 58 4.29 5.85 -2.24
N ALA A 59 3.33 6.57 -1.66
CA ALA A 59 2.22 7.14 -2.42
C ALA A 59 2.72 8.09 -3.53
N LYS A 60 3.70 8.94 -3.22
CA LYS A 60 4.30 9.88 -4.17
C LYS A 60 5.09 9.16 -5.26
N GLN A 61 5.84 8.11 -4.94
CA GLN A 61 6.52 7.28 -5.94
C GLN A 61 5.52 6.68 -6.95
N TYR A 62 4.39 6.16 -6.47
CA TYR A 62 3.31 5.70 -7.35
C TYR A 62 2.79 6.83 -8.24
N VAL A 63 2.53 8.00 -7.66
CA VAL A 63 2.05 9.18 -8.40
C VAL A 63 3.04 9.63 -9.46
N ASP A 64 4.33 9.64 -9.13
CA ASP A 64 5.40 10.00 -10.07
C ASP A 64 5.46 9.03 -11.26
N ILE A 65 5.32 7.71 -11.01
CA ILE A 65 5.25 6.69 -12.07
C ILE A 65 4.04 6.94 -12.98
N VAL A 66 2.85 7.19 -12.41
CA VAL A 66 1.64 7.48 -13.20
C VAL A 66 1.83 8.75 -14.02
N ASN A 67 2.37 9.81 -13.41
CA ASN A 67 2.54 11.11 -14.07
C ASN A 67 3.60 11.07 -15.17
N ASP A 68 4.63 10.25 -14.98
CA ASP A 68 5.66 10.05 -16.02
C ASP A 68 5.11 9.24 -17.22
N MET A 69 4.40 8.15 -16.98
CA MET A 69 3.77 7.34 -18.01
C MET A 69 2.60 8.06 -18.69
N GLY A 70 1.86 8.88 -17.94
CA GLY A 70 0.65 9.57 -18.39
C GLY A 70 0.88 10.92 -19.09
N LYS A 71 2.12 11.31 -19.39
CA LYS A 71 2.46 12.62 -19.97
C LYS A 71 1.53 13.04 -21.10
N GLY A 72 0.84 14.16 -20.90
CA GLY A 72 -0.09 14.74 -21.87
C GLY A 72 -1.52 14.16 -21.85
N SER A 73 -1.77 13.03 -21.19
CA SER A 73 -3.08 12.38 -21.14
C SER A 73 -3.65 12.23 -19.73
N LEU A 74 -2.81 11.94 -18.72
CA LEU A 74 -3.22 11.64 -17.36
C LEU A 74 -2.23 12.26 -16.36
N ARG A 75 -2.76 12.82 -15.26
CA ARG A 75 -1.98 13.31 -14.12
C ARG A 75 -2.73 13.06 -12.83
N ILE A 76 -2.00 12.71 -11.78
CA ILE A 76 -2.50 12.67 -10.40
C ILE A 76 -1.94 13.87 -9.63
N ASP A 77 -2.83 14.63 -8.98
CA ASP A 77 -2.47 15.63 -7.98
C ASP A 77 -2.64 15.01 -6.60
N TYR A 78 -1.52 14.84 -5.88
CA TYR A 78 -1.50 14.17 -4.57
C TYR A 78 -1.64 15.15 -3.41
N LEU A 79 -2.38 14.73 -2.38
CA LEU A 79 -2.64 15.46 -1.15
C LEU A 79 -2.31 14.59 0.07
N SER A 80 -1.67 15.17 1.08
CA SER A 80 -1.42 14.49 2.36
C SER A 80 -2.70 14.38 3.20
N ALA A 81 -2.70 13.51 4.21
CA ALA A 81 -3.81 13.33 5.14
C ALA A 81 -4.25 14.65 5.78
N GLY A 82 -5.55 14.88 5.88
CA GLY A 82 -6.14 16.08 6.45
C GLY A 82 -6.30 17.26 5.48
N ALA A 83 -5.80 17.17 4.24
CA ALA A 83 -5.96 18.24 3.26
C ALA A 83 -7.41 18.38 2.78
N VAL A 84 -8.16 17.30 2.65
CA VAL A 84 -9.58 17.27 2.30
C VAL A 84 -10.38 16.59 3.39
N VAL A 85 -9.97 15.39 3.82
CA VAL A 85 -10.61 14.58 4.87
C VAL A 85 -9.57 13.99 5.81
N LYS A 86 -9.99 13.52 7.00
CA LYS A 86 -9.13 12.80 7.95
C LYS A 86 -8.70 11.45 7.38
N ALA A 87 -7.62 10.89 7.93
CA ALA A 87 -6.98 9.66 7.44
C ALA A 87 -7.95 8.46 7.30
N PHE A 88 -8.85 8.24 8.27
CA PHE A 88 -9.83 7.14 8.25
C PHE A 88 -11.05 7.41 7.34
N GLU A 89 -11.18 8.62 6.79
CA GLU A 89 -12.33 9.03 5.96
C GLU A 89 -12.01 9.00 4.45
N VAL A 90 -10.77 8.67 4.08
CA VAL A 90 -10.31 8.71 2.66
C VAL A 90 -11.17 7.80 1.78
N GLN A 91 -11.43 6.54 2.19
CA GLN A 91 -12.28 5.63 1.41
C GLN A 91 -13.69 6.19 1.20
N ASP A 92 -14.29 6.80 2.23
CA ASP A 92 -15.63 7.39 2.12
C ASP A 92 -15.66 8.59 1.17
N ALA A 93 -14.58 9.39 1.15
CA ALA A 93 -14.42 10.51 0.23
C ALA A 93 -14.27 10.04 -1.22
N VAL A 94 -13.52 8.95 -1.45
CA VAL A 94 -13.41 8.31 -2.78
C VAL A 94 -14.75 7.73 -3.21
N ASN A 95 -15.44 7.01 -2.33
CA ASN A 95 -16.75 6.43 -2.60
C ASN A 95 -17.77 7.50 -3.04
N LYS A 96 -17.76 8.65 -2.39
CA LYS A 96 -18.67 9.78 -2.67
C LYS A 96 -18.22 10.66 -3.85
N GLY A 97 -17.03 10.43 -4.42
CA GLY A 97 -16.46 11.26 -5.49
C GLY A 97 -15.97 12.64 -5.05
N VAL A 98 -15.77 12.86 -3.75
CA VAL A 98 -15.10 14.06 -3.20
C VAL A 98 -13.61 14.03 -3.54
N LEU A 99 -13.03 12.84 -3.51
CA LEU A 99 -11.72 12.50 -4.05
C LEU A 99 -11.91 11.55 -5.24
N ASP A 100 -11.06 11.68 -6.26
CA ASP A 100 -11.04 10.70 -7.35
C ASP A 100 -10.35 9.41 -6.92
N MET A 101 -9.27 9.52 -6.14
CA MET A 101 -8.42 8.41 -5.70
C MET A 101 -8.03 8.52 -4.22
N GLY A 102 -7.67 7.37 -3.65
CA GLY A 102 -7.11 7.25 -2.30
C GLY A 102 -5.90 6.33 -2.25
N HIS A 103 -4.96 6.60 -1.34
CA HIS A 103 -3.90 5.69 -0.92
C HIS A 103 -4.03 5.42 0.57
N LEU A 104 -4.36 4.18 0.93
CA LEU A 104 -4.76 3.81 2.29
C LEU A 104 -4.41 2.36 2.61
N VAL A 105 -4.96 1.84 3.69
CA VAL A 105 -4.75 0.46 4.15
C VAL A 105 -6.08 -0.14 4.61
N PRO A 106 -6.36 -1.44 4.34
CA PRO A 106 -7.63 -2.07 4.71
C PRO A 106 -7.94 -2.02 6.20
N ALA A 107 -6.91 -1.96 7.04
CA ALA A 107 -7.05 -1.85 8.49
C ALA A 107 -7.79 -0.57 8.93
N TYR A 108 -7.78 0.49 8.13
CA TYR A 108 -8.42 1.77 8.46
C TYR A 108 -9.94 1.75 8.26
N TRP A 109 -10.47 0.85 7.43
CA TRP A 109 -11.90 0.72 7.20
C TRP A 109 -12.48 -0.64 7.64
N TYR A 110 -11.72 -1.43 8.40
CA TYR A 110 -12.18 -2.73 8.90
C TYR A 110 -13.44 -2.64 9.77
N GLY A 111 -13.74 -1.48 10.34
CA GLY A 111 -14.98 -1.21 11.05
C GLY A 111 -16.24 -1.37 10.21
N LYS A 112 -16.14 -1.20 8.87
CA LYS A 112 -17.25 -1.42 7.93
C LYS A 112 -17.54 -2.92 7.76
N ASN A 113 -16.50 -3.73 7.68
CA ASN A 113 -16.56 -5.18 7.66
C ASN A 113 -15.22 -5.76 8.12
N ARG A 114 -15.22 -6.70 9.07
CA ARG A 114 -14.01 -7.30 9.62
C ARG A 114 -13.14 -8.00 8.57
N ALA A 115 -13.77 -8.54 7.51
CA ALA A 115 -13.08 -9.20 6.41
C ALA A 115 -12.13 -8.27 5.63
N ALA A 116 -12.35 -6.95 5.66
CA ALA A 116 -11.47 -5.97 5.03
C ALA A 116 -10.02 -6.15 5.44
N SER A 117 -9.78 -6.26 6.74
CA SER A 117 -8.44 -6.35 7.30
C SER A 117 -7.67 -7.60 6.84
N LEU A 118 -8.35 -8.66 6.42
CA LEU A 118 -7.69 -9.87 5.90
C LEU A 118 -6.86 -9.62 4.62
N PHE A 119 -7.13 -8.55 3.89
CA PHE A 119 -6.38 -8.19 2.68
C PHE A 119 -5.10 -7.41 2.97
N GLY A 120 -4.90 -6.95 4.19
CA GLY A 120 -3.71 -6.20 4.59
C GLY A 120 -3.14 -6.67 5.92
N THR A 121 -3.99 -7.06 6.86
CA THR A 121 -3.63 -7.52 8.20
C THR A 121 -4.43 -8.77 8.50
N GLY A 122 -3.81 -9.92 8.37
CA GLY A 122 -4.46 -11.22 8.56
C GLY A 122 -3.62 -12.18 9.39
N PRO A 123 -4.13 -13.40 9.63
CA PRO A 123 -3.38 -14.43 10.32
C PRO A 123 -2.05 -14.72 9.65
N CYS A 124 -1.03 -14.97 10.46
CA CYS A 124 0.27 -15.42 9.97
C CYS A 124 0.21 -16.91 9.66
N PHE A 125 -0.07 -17.24 8.39
CA PHE A 125 -0.07 -18.62 7.89
C PHE A 125 1.32 -19.09 7.42
N GLY A 126 2.41 -18.50 7.93
CA GLY A 126 3.78 -18.78 7.49
C GLY A 126 4.16 -18.05 6.19
N TRP A 127 3.42 -17.04 5.82
CA TRP A 127 3.63 -16.22 4.63
C TRP A 127 3.98 -14.77 4.95
N ASP A 128 4.54 -14.07 3.98
CA ASP A 128 4.87 -12.64 4.05
C ASP A 128 3.95 -11.78 3.18
N GLY A 129 4.21 -10.47 3.11
CA GLY A 129 3.43 -9.53 2.30
C GLY A 129 3.47 -9.82 0.80
N HIS A 130 4.58 -10.37 0.26
CA HIS A 130 4.67 -10.76 -1.15
C HIS A 130 3.82 -11.97 -1.47
N MET A 131 3.79 -12.96 -0.57
CA MET A 131 2.96 -14.15 -0.73
C MET A 131 1.47 -13.77 -0.62
N LEU A 132 1.11 -12.85 0.30
CA LEU A 132 -0.24 -12.31 0.40
C LEU A 132 -0.64 -11.58 -0.89
N LEU A 133 0.23 -10.72 -1.43
CA LEU A 133 0.00 -10.03 -2.69
C LEU A 133 -0.16 -11.02 -3.87
N SER A 134 0.65 -12.09 -3.87
CA SER A 134 0.55 -13.15 -4.87
C SER A 134 -0.79 -13.91 -4.78
N TRP A 135 -1.28 -14.19 -3.56
CA TRP A 135 -2.62 -14.75 -3.37
C TRP A 135 -3.70 -13.83 -3.91
N ILE A 136 -3.61 -12.53 -3.67
CA ILE A 136 -4.58 -11.56 -4.20
C ILE A 136 -4.64 -11.65 -5.72
N TYR A 137 -3.51 -11.59 -6.43
CA TYR A 137 -3.53 -11.51 -7.89
C TYR A 137 -3.51 -12.86 -8.61
N LYS A 138 -3.14 -13.96 -7.97
CA LYS A 138 -3.04 -15.30 -8.57
C LYS A 138 -3.84 -16.38 -7.85
N GLY A 139 -4.18 -16.17 -6.59
CA GLY A 139 -4.94 -17.12 -5.76
C GLY A 139 -6.43 -16.83 -5.66
N GLY A 140 -6.94 -15.85 -6.41
CA GLY A 140 -8.37 -15.51 -6.43
C GLY A 140 -8.79 -14.42 -5.43
N GLY A 141 -7.85 -13.90 -4.62
CA GLY A 141 -8.13 -12.89 -3.59
C GLY A 141 -8.68 -11.58 -4.17
N TYR A 142 -8.26 -11.19 -5.37
CA TYR A 142 -8.70 -9.94 -5.99
C TYR A 142 -10.21 -9.91 -6.25
N GLN A 143 -10.79 -11.01 -6.72
CA GLN A 143 -12.23 -11.09 -6.92
C GLN A 143 -13.00 -11.03 -5.59
N LEU A 144 -12.50 -11.71 -4.54
CA LEU A 144 -13.08 -11.64 -3.20
C LEU A 144 -13.04 -10.21 -2.62
N TYR A 145 -11.98 -9.48 -2.88
CA TYR A 145 -11.86 -8.07 -2.50
C TYR A 145 -12.89 -7.19 -3.23
N LEU A 146 -12.99 -7.30 -4.55
CA LEU A 146 -13.98 -6.53 -5.31
C LEU A 146 -15.42 -6.88 -4.90
N ASP A 147 -15.69 -8.14 -4.61
CA ASP A 147 -17.01 -8.59 -4.13
C ASP A 147 -17.31 -8.00 -2.73
N LEU A 148 -16.32 -7.94 -1.85
CA LEU A 148 -16.45 -7.27 -0.55
C LEU A 148 -16.76 -5.78 -0.72
N LEU A 149 -16.01 -5.05 -1.52
CA LEU A 149 -16.22 -3.62 -1.74
C LEU A 149 -17.57 -3.33 -2.41
N GLN A 150 -17.84 -3.96 -3.54
CA GLN A 150 -18.93 -3.56 -4.42
C GLN A 150 -20.25 -4.28 -4.12
N LYS A 151 -20.22 -5.60 -3.87
CA LYS A 151 -21.44 -6.39 -3.63
C LYS A 151 -21.85 -6.36 -2.17
N LYS A 152 -20.91 -6.48 -1.24
CA LYS A 152 -21.24 -6.54 0.18
C LYS A 152 -21.39 -5.18 0.82
N LEU A 153 -20.44 -4.26 0.59
CA LEU A 153 -20.45 -2.92 1.16
C LEU A 153 -21.17 -1.89 0.28
N GLY A 154 -21.46 -2.22 -0.99
CA GLY A 154 -22.14 -1.32 -1.94
C GLY A 154 -21.32 -0.07 -2.28
N LEU A 155 -19.99 -0.15 -2.19
CA LEU A 155 -19.12 0.99 -2.47
C LEU A 155 -18.89 1.19 -3.97
N ASN A 156 -18.93 2.43 -4.40
CA ASN A 156 -18.64 2.85 -5.78
C ASN A 156 -17.11 3.00 -5.98
N ILE A 157 -16.36 1.93 -5.71
CA ILE A 157 -14.89 1.90 -5.70
C ILE A 157 -14.38 0.72 -6.52
N VAL A 158 -13.26 0.95 -7.23
CA VAL A 158 -12.33 -0.07 -7.73
C VAL A 158 -11.01 0.15 -7.01
N GLY A 159 -10.30 -0.91 -6.64
CA GLY A 159 -9.05 -0.77 -5.92
C GLY A 159 -8.04 -1.87 -6.26
N TRP A 160 -6.79 -1.64 -5.92
CA TRP A 160 -5.67 -2.55 -6.11
C TRP A 160 -4.78 -2.55 -4.89
N PHE A 161 -4.16 -3.69 -4.62
CA PHE A 161 -3.12 -3.81 -3.60
C PHE A 161 -1.74 -3.62 -4.20
N THR A 162 -0.88 -3.01 -3.40
CA THR A 162 0.48 -2.65 -3.80
C THR A 162 1.38 -2.54 -2.56
N MET A 163 2.67 -2.35 -2.81
CA MET A 163 3.64 -1.98 -1.76
C MET A 163 3.63 -2.96 -0.58
N PRO A 164 3.92 -4.27 -0.81
CA PRO A 164 3.98 -5.25 0.27
C PRO A 164 5.08 -4.84 1.26
N MET A 165 4.69 -4.72 2.52
CA MET A 165 5.59 -4.28 3.57
C MET A 165 6.26 -5.46 4.29
N PRO A 166 7.46 -5.29 4.83
CA PRO A 166 8.05 -6.22 5.76
C PRO A 166 7.15 -6.43 6.98
N CYS A 167 7.40 -7.53 7.73
CA CYS A 167 6.74 -7.77 9.00
C CYS A 167 6.84 -6.55 9.91
N GLN A 168 5.72 -6.09 10.42
CA GLN A 168 5.68 -4.91 11.27
C GLN A 168 6.27 -5.19 12.67
N PRO A 169 6.80 -4.15 13.32
CA PRO A 169 7.24 -4.22 14.70
C PRO A 169 6.04 -4.49 15.64
N LEU A 170 6.27 -5.21 16.74
CA LEU A 170 5.34 -5.21 17.86
C LEU A 170 5.16 -3.78 18.40
N GLY A 171 6.17 -2.96 18.24
CA GLY A 171 6.09 -1.52 18.46
C GLY A 171 6.98 -0.99 19.57
N TRP A 172 6.53 0.13 20.13
CA TRP A 172 7.26 0.98 21.06
C TRP A 172 6.71 0.90 22.47
N PHE A 173 7.62 0.71 23.42
CA PHE A 173 7.30 0.52 24.84
C PHE A 173 8.18 1.41 25.73
N LYS A 174 7.69 1.75 26.93
CA LYS A 174 8.46 2.43 27.97
C LYS A 174 9.33 1.46 28.78
N PHE A 175 9.15 0.16 28.58
CA PHE A 175 9.92 -0.94 29.22
C PHE A 175 10.09 -2.09 28.22
N HIS A 176 10.94 -3.06 28.51
CA HIS A 176 11.13 -4.26 27.67
C HIS A 176 10.14 -5.37 28.06
N PRO A 177 9.04 -5.60 27.32
CA PRO A 177 8.14 -6.72 27.57
C PRO A 177 8.82 -8.03 27.14
N LYS A 178 9.06 -8.93 28.10
CA LYS A 178 9.74 -10.21 27.86
C LYS A 178 8.77 -11.36 27.60
N THR A 179 7.56 -11.26 28.13
CA THR A 179 6.53 -12.30 28.05
C THR A 179 5.16 -11.70 27.72
N ALA A 180 4.23 -12.54 27.27
CA ALA A 180 2.85 -12.12 27.04
C ALA A 180 2.15 -11.59 28.31
N LYS A 181 2.62 -12.01 29.51
CA LYS A 181 2.06 -11.52 30.79
C LYS A 181 2.39 -10.04 31.02
N ASP A 182 3.53 -9.57 30.53
CA ASP A 182 3.97 -8.18 30.68
C ASP A 182 3.12 -7.20 29.87
N LEU A 183 2.37 -7.69 28.87
CA LEU A 183 1.48 -6.92 28.03
C LEU A 183 0.06 -6.76 28.61
N LYS A 184 -0.31 -7.53 29.66
CA LYS A 184 -1.67 -7.48 30.21
C LYS A 184 -2.01 -6.10 30.77
N ASN A 185 -3.22 -5.63 30.41
CA ASN A 185 -3.77 -4.33 30.80
C ASN A 185 -3.04 -3.10 30.24
N LEU A 186 -1.97 -3.29 29.42
CA LEU A 186 -1.27 -2.17 28.81
C LEU A 186 -2.20 -1.43 27.84
N LYS A 187 -2.23 -0.12 27.92
CA LYS A 187 -2.95 0.72 26.95
C LYS A 187 -2.14 0.80 25.68
N TYR A 188 -2.61 0.15 24.65
CA TYR A 188 -1.86 -0.07 23.42
C TYR A 188 -2.61 0.45 22.20
N ARG A 189 -1.90 1.10 21.27
CA ARG A 189 -2.46 1.52 19.99
C ARG A 189 -2.12 0.52 18.90
N THR A 190 -3.12 0.05 18.19
CA THR A 190 -3.00 -0.64 16.91
C THR A 190 -4.26 -0.41 16.08
N VAL A 191 -4.36 -1.00 14.88
CA VAL A 191 -5.49 -0.86 13.94
C VAL A 191 -5.92 -2.20 13.38
N GLY A 192 -7.07 -2.24 12.71
CA GLY A 192 -7.57 -3.43 12.04
C GLY A 192 -7.82 -4.61 12.97
N LEU A 193 -7.67 -5.83 12.45
CA LEU A 193 -7.83 -7.08 13.21
C LEU A 193 -6.77 -7.26 14.31
N ALA A 194 -5.61 -6.62 14.20
CA ALA A 194 -4.61 -6.60 15.26
C ALA A 194 -5.19 -6.07 16.59
N THR A 195 -6.16 -5.16 16.53
CA THR A 195 -6.94 -4.73 17.69
C THR A 195 -7.53 -5.92 18.44
N ASN A 196 -8.15 -6.84 17.73
CA ASN A 196 -8.81 -8.00 18.34
C ASN A 196 -7.81 -9.02 18.86
N VAL A 197 -6.69 -9.24 18.16
CA VAL A 197 -5.59 -10.08 18.63
C VAL A 197 -5.02 -9.55 19.93
N MET A 198 -4.72 -8.25 20.01
CA MET A 198 -4.16 -7.65 21.21
C MET A 198 -5.17 -7.61 22.38
N GLN A 199 -6.46 -7.40 22.10
CA GLN A 199 -7.52 -7.50 23.10
C GLN A 199 -7.64 -8.91 23.68
N ASP A 200 -7.58 -9.95 22.85
CA ASP A 200 -7.59 -11.35 23.29
C ASP A 200 -6.38 -11.68 24.19
N MET A 201 -5.23 -11.10 23.88
CA MET A 201 -4.04 -11.18 24.74
C MET A 201 -4.14 -10.39 26.05
N GLY A 202 -5.23 -9.64 26.25
CA GLY A 202 -5.52 -8.89 27.49
C GLY A 202 -5.01 -7.44 27.51
N LEU A 203 -4.64 -6.85 26.37
CA LEU A 203 -4.29 -5.43 26.27
C LEU A 203 -5.58 -4.57 26.17
N LYS A 204 -5.47 -3.30 26.58
CA LYS A 204 -6.51 -2.28 26.41
C LYS A 204 -6.21 -1.48 25.13
N VAL A 205 -6.89 -1.81 24.04
CA VAL A 205 -6.55 -1.29 22.72
C VAL A 205 -7.36 -0.06 22.33
N THR A 206 -6.68 0.97 21.84
CA THR A 206 -7.27 2.16 21.20
C THR A 206 -6.79 2.25 19.74
N GLN A 207 -7.71 2.51 18.82
CA GLN A 207 -7.39 2.75 17.40
C GLN A 207 -7.22 4.25 17.16
N LEU A 208 -6.07 4.63 16.62
CA LEU A 208 -5.76 6.02 16.26
C LEU A 208 -5.00 6.03 14.92
N PRO A 209 -5.25 7.04 14.04
CA PRO A 209 -4.39 7.25 12.89
C PRO A 209 -2.97 7.67 13.32
N GLY A 210 -1.98 7.49 12.45
CA GLY A 210 -0.57 7.73 12.77
C GLY A 210 -0.28 9.09 13.40
N GLY A 211 -0.84 10.16 12.86
CA GLY A 211 -0.64 11.52 13.36
C GLY A 211 -1.17 11.80 14.78
N GLU A 212 -1.98 10.90 15.35
CA GLU A 212 -2.52 11.06 16.71
C GLU A 212 -1.76 10.24 17.76
N ILE A 213 -0.78 9.41 17.36
CA ILE A 213 -0.06 8.50 18.26
C ILE A 213 0.77 9.27 19.29
N ILE A 214 1.65 10.16 18.86
CA ILE A 214 2.54 10.89 19.78
C ILE A 214 1.76 11.75 20.77
N PRO A 215 0.78 12.57 20.35
CA PRO A 215 -0.08 13.29 21.29
C PRO A 215 -0.80 12.38 22.31
N ALA A 216 -1.21 11.17 21.90
CA ALA A 216 -1.86 10.21 22.79
C ALA A 216 -0.88 9.60 23.81
N MET A 217 0.38 9.33 23.43
CA MET A 217 1.45 8.89 24.31
C MET A 217 1.82 9.95 25.34
N GLU A 218 1.95 11.20 24.93
CA GLU A 218 2.27 12.35 25.80
C GLU A 218 1.17 12.57 26.86
N LYS A 219 -0.10 12.44 26.46
CA LYS A 219 -1.26 12.59 27.35
C LYS A 219 -1.56 11.36 28.20
N GLY A 220 -0.84 10.24 28.02
CA GLY A 220 -1.08 8.99 28.74
C GLY A 220 -2.39 8.28 28.35
N VAL A 221 -2.99 8.63 27.22
CA VAL A 221 -4.14 7.93 26.63
C VAL A 221 -3.73 6.51 26.25
N ILE A 222 -2.52 6.36 25.69
CA ILE A 222 -1.85 5.09 25.42
C ILE A 222 -0.48 5.06 26.12
N GLU A 223 0.05 3.86 26.33
CA GLU A 223 1.32 3.60 27.04
C GLU A 223 2.33 2.92 26.13
N ALA A 224 1.85 2.32 25.04
CA ALA A 224 2.63 1.66 24.00
C ALA A 224 1.87 1.72 22.66
N PHE A 225 2.58 1.55 21.57
CA PHE A 225 1.99 1.59 20.22
C PHE A 225 2.85 0.84 19.21
N GLU A 226 2.23 0.40 18.14
CA GLU A 226 2.87 0.11 16.87
C GLU A 226 2.47 1.16 15.84
N TYR A 227 3.28 1.30 14.81
CA TYR A 227 2.87 2.07 13.63
C TYR A 227 3.22 1.32 12.35
N ASN A 228 4.50 1.31 11.91
CA ASN A 228 4.80 0.60 10.67
C ASN A 228 6.27 0.12 10.53
N ASN A 229 7.24 1.03 10.56
CA ASN A 229 8.63 0.76 10.19
C ASN A 229 9.59 1.77 10.83
N PRO A 230 10.91 1.47 10.90
CA PRO A 230 11.87 2.35 11.55
C PRO A 230 11.92 3.78 11.00
N THR A 231 11.71 3.94 9.69
CA THR A 231 11.77 5.24 9.02
C THR A 231 10.58 6.12 9.37
N SER A 232 9.37 5.61 9.25
CA SER A 232 8.17 6.34 9.67
C SER A 232 8.24 6.67 11.16
N ASP A 233 8.60 5.67 11.98
CA ASP A 233 8.65 5.77 13.44
C ASP A 233 9.68 6.81 13.89
N LEU A 234 10.85 6.86 13.26
CA LEU A 234 11.85 7.90 13.49
C LEU A 234 11.30 9.30 13.14
N ARG A 235 10.68 9.42 11.95
CA ARG A 235 10.24 10.72 11.42
C ARG A 235 9.12 11.36 12.22
N PHE A 236 8.23 10.60 12.82
CA PHE A 236 7.19 11.16 13.67
C PHE A 236 7.56 11.25 15.16
N GLY A 237 8.80 10.92 15.53
CA GLY A 237 9.32 11.13 16.88
C GLY A 237 9.00 10.03 17.88
N ALA A 238 8.86 8.76 17.46
CA ALA A 238 8.59 7.62 18.36
C ALA A 238 9.62 7.51 19.48
N ALA A 239 10.89 7.77 19.16
CA ALA A 239 12.00 7.72 20.11
C ALA A 239 11.92 8.77 21.23
N ASP A 240 11.12 9.83 21.08
CA ASP A 240 10.97 10.87 22.10
C ASP A 240 10.03 10.43 23.24
N VAL A 241 9.10 9.51 22.94
CA VAL A 241 8.06 9.06 23.91
C VAL A 241 8.26 7.63 24.41
N ALA A 242 9.09 6.82 23.75
CA ALA A 242 9.43 5.45 24.15
C ALA A 242 10.84 5.07 23.71
N LYS A 243 11.49 4.13 24.40
CA LYS A 243 12.89 3.75 24.14
C LYS A 243 13.08 2.27 23.83
N TYR A 244 12.08 1.43 23.98
CA TYR A 244 12.15 0.00 23.69
C TYR A 244 11.37 -0.31 22.44
N TYR A 245 12.07 -0.73 21.37
CA TYR A 245 11.51 -1.03 20.06
C TYR A 245 11.56 -2.52 19.78
N MET A 246 10.37 -3.14 19.64
CA MET A 246 10.23 -4.59 19.49
C MET A 246 9.89 -4.93 18.03
N LEU A 247 10.82 -5.58 17.34
CA LEU A 247 10.67 -6.01 15.95
C LEU A 247 10.07 -7.41 15.83
N SER A 248 9.52 -7.74 14.66
CA SER A 248 8.98 -9.03 14.26
C SER A 248 7.76 -9.46 15.08
N SER A 249 6.57 -9.31 14.54
CA SER A 249 5.34 -9.61 15.26
C SER A 249 4.27 -10.23 14.38
N TYR A 250 3.53 -11.22 14.90
CA TYR A 250 2.46 -11.89 14.15
C TYR A 250 1.13 -11.13 14.15
N HIS A 251 1.02 -10.01 14.86
CA HIS A 251 -0.21 -9.21 14.82
C HIS A 251 -0.42 -8.53 13.45
N GLN A 252 0.69 -8.18 12.76
CA GLN A 252 0.73 -7.62 11.41
C GLN A 252 1.98 -8.15 10.68
N SER A 253 2.01 -9.46 10.41
CA SER A 253 3.15 -10.13 9.77
C SER A 253 3.25 -9.87 8.28
N SER A 254 2.14 -9.47 7.67
CA SER A 254 2.06 -9.10 6.26
C SER A 254 1.07 -7.95 6.12
N GLU A 255 1.48 -6.85 5.49
CA GLU A 255 0.61 -5.72 5.20
C GLU A 255 0.79 -5.24 3.78
N LEU A 256 -0.30 -4.79 3.19
CA LEU A 256 -0.36 -4.24 1.84
C LEU A 256 -1.06 -2.88 1.91
N LEU A 257 -0.62 -1.97 1.07
CA LEU A 257 -1.32 -0.71 0.86
C LEU A 257 -2.32 -0.82 -0.30
N GLU A 258 -3.31 0.04 -0.31
CA GLU A 258 -4.36 0.10 -1.33
C GLU A 258 -4.25 1.39 -2.15
N ILE A 259 -4.43 1.25 -3.46
CA ILE A 259 -4.81 2.34 -4.35
C ILE A 259 -6.29 2.15 -4.67
N GLU A 260 -7.13 3.09 -4.29
CA GLU A 260 -8.55 3.10 -4.60
C GLU A 260 -8.90 4.23 -5.57
N ILE A 261 -9.87 3.99 -6.46
CA ILE A 261 -10.43 5.00 -7.35
C ILE A 261 -11.96 4.92 -7.33
N ASN A 262 -12.62 6.08 -7.39
CA ASN A 262 -14.07 6.12 -7.59
C ASN A 262 -14.42 5.39 -8.89
N LYS A 263 -15.32 4.40 -8.82
CA LYS A 263 -15.65 3.53 -9.96
C LYS A 263 -16.21 4.29 -11.15
N THR A 264 -17.06 5.28 -10.92
CA THR A 264 -17.61 6.13 -12.01
C THR A 264 -16.48 6.92 -12.69
N LYS A 265 -15.50 7.42 -11.92
CA LYS A 265 -14.31 8.07 -12.48
C LYS A 265 -13.48 7.08 -13.29
N TRP A 266 -13.22 5.89 -12.76
CA TRP A 266 -12.52 4.79 -13.42
C TRP A 266 -13.13 4.44 -14.78
N GLU A 267 -14.44 4.27 -14.82
CA GLU A 267 -15.18 3.94 -16.04
C GLU A 267 -15.15 5.06 -17.10
N SER A 268 -14.90 6.30 -16.68
CA SER A 268 -14.75 7.45 -17.59
C SER A 268 -13.37 7.56 -18.23
N LEU A 269 -12.37 6.83 -17.73
CA LEU A 269 -11.01 6.85 -18.24
C LEU A 269 -10.89 6.03 -19.53
N SER A 270 -9.99 6.45 -20.44
CA SER A 270 -9.62 5.64 -21.60
C SER A 270 -8.92 4.34 -21.17
N LYS A 271 -8.94 3.32 -22.04
CA LYS A 271 -8.23 2.06 -21.78
C LYS A 271 -6.73 2.24 -21.58
N GLU A 272 -6.14 3.21 -22.25
CA GLU A 272 -4.74 3.61 -22.06
C GLU A 272 -4.51 4.16 -20.65
N GLN A 273 -5.34 5.12 -20.21
CA GLN A 273 -5.26 5.70 -18.87
C GLN A 273 -5.49 4.65 -17.78
N GLN A 274 -6.46 3.75 -17.96
CA GLN A 274 -6.69 2.61 -17.07
C GLN A 274 -5.45 1.71 -17.00
N SER A 275 -4.83 1.38 -18.13
CA SER A 275 -3.62 0.57 -18.18
C SER A 275 -2.43 1.25 -17.48
N ILE A 276 -2.25 2.55 -17.65
CA ILE A 276 -1.21 3.32 -16.93
C ILE A 276 -1.39 3.16 -15.41
N ILE A 277 -2.58 3.39 -14.89
CA ILE A 277 -2.88 3.24 -13.45
C ILE A 277 -2.55 1.83 -12.97
N GLU A 278 -3.05 0.78 -13.64
CA GLU A 278 -2.85 -0.62 -13.25
C GLU A 278 -1.38 -1.07 -13.32
N GLN A 279 -0.64 -0.67 -14.36
CA GLN A 279 0.77 -1.06 -14.47
C GLN A 279 1.63 -0.29 -13.47
N SER A 280 1.29 0.97 -13.17
CA SER A 280 1.96 1.76 -12.13
C SER A 280 1.78 1.14 -10.73
N VAL A 281 0.63 0.52 -10.42
CA VAL A 281 0.42 -0.25 -9.19
C VAL A 281 1.46 -1.38 -9.07
N LYS A 282 1.72 -2.10 -10.17
CA LYS A 282 2.72 -3.20 -10.18
C LYS A 282 4.15 -2.67 -10.08
N ALA A 283 4.46 -1.57 -10.76
CA ALA A 283 5.79 -0.95 -10.69
C ALA A 283 6.10 -0.43 -9.28
N ALA A 284 5.12 0.17 -8.61
CA ALA A 284 5.24 0.67 -7.25
C ALA A 284 5.62 -0.41 -6.22
N ASN A 285 5.29 -1.70 -6.48
CA ASN A 285 5.71 -2.81 -5.62
C ASN A 285 7.23 -2.93 -5.53
N SER A 286 7.93 -2.84 -6.66
CA SER A 286 9.39 -2.93 -6.69
C SER A 286 10.04 -1.69 -6.07
N GLU A 287 9.54 -0.51 -6.45
CA GLU A 287 10.07 0.77 -5.96
C GLU A 287 9.99 0.89 -4.44
N SER A 288 8.84 0.52 -3.85
CA SER A 288 8.65 0.58 -2.39
C SER A 288 9.60 -0.38 -1.64
N ILE A 289 9.83 -1.59 -2.18
CA ILE A 289 10.72 -2.58 -1.56
C ILE A 289 12.18 -2.12 -1.60
N TRP A 290 12.63 -1.64 -2.75
CA TRP A 290 14.00 -1.12 -2.90
C TRP A 290 14.24 0.05 -1.94
N THR A 291 13.28 0.96 -1.85
CA THR A 291 13.32 2.09 -0.91
C THR A 291 13.32 1.61 0.55
N ALA A 292 12.50 0.60 0.89
CA ALA A 292 12.49 0.02 2.23
C ALA A 292 13.84 -0.60 2.61
N HIS A 293 14.42 -1.41 1.71
CA HIS A 293 15.73 -2.05 1.95
C HIS A 293 16.88 -1.04 2.09
N GLU A 294 16.80 0.08 1.41
CA GLU A 294 17.79 1.14 1.51
C GLU A 294 17.60 1.99 2.77
N GLN A 295 16.36 2.37 3.10
CA GLN A 295 16.11 3.38 4.11
C GLN A 295 15.91 2.80 5.52
N TYR A 296 15.16 1.69 5.68
CA TYR A 296 14.84 1.14 7.00
C TYR A 296 16.07 0.74 7.81
N PRO A 297 17.09 0.06 7.24
CA PRO A 297 18.31 -0.25 8.00
C PRO A 297 19.08 0.99 8.46
N LYS A 298 19.14 2.03 7.64
CA LYS A 298 19.82 3.30 8.00
C LYS A 298 19.13 3.96 9.18
N ASP A 299 17.81 4.11 9.10
CA ASP A 299 17.06 4.77 10.16
C ASP A 299 16.98 3.93 11.43
N LEU A 300 17.03 2.59 11.33
CA LEU A 300 17.18 1.72 12.49
C LEU A 300 18.52 1.96 13.21
N GLN A 301 19.63 2.10 12.48
CA GLN A 301 20.92 2.44 13.06
C GLN A 301 20.90 3.85 13.70
N ASP A 302 20.23 4.80 13.07
CA ASP A 302 20.06 6.13 13.66
C ASP A 302 19.24 6.09 14.95
N LEU A 303 18.16 5.32 15.00
CA LEU A 303 17.40 5.09 16.23
C LEU A 303 18.27 4.52 17.36
N ILE A 304 19.12 3.55 17.05
CA ILE A 304 20.02 2.93 18.04
C ILE A 304 21.10 3.93 18.49
N HIS A 305 21.85 4.50 17.55
CA HIS A 305 23.09 5.21 17.86
C HIS A 305 22.90 6.71 18.16
N LYS A 306 21.89 7.36 17.56
CA LYS A 306 21.62 8.79 17.76
C LYS A 306 20.51 9.05 18.77
N HIS A 307 19.51 8.16 18.84
CA HIS A 307 18.34 8.34 19.70
C HIS A 307 18.34 7.44 20.96
N GLY A 308 19.34 6.56 21.10
CA GLY A 308 19.49 5.67 22.27
C GLY A 308 18.36 4.67 22.43
N VAL A 309 17.81 4.17 21.33
CA VAL A 309 16.73 3.18 21.31
C VAL A 309 17.29 1.78 21.54
N HIS A 310 16.65 1.02 22.43
CA HIS A 310 16.94 -0.38 22.66
C HIS A 310 16.07 -1.25 21.76
N VAL A 311 16.68 -1.93 20.79
CA VAL A 311 16.00 -2.75 19.80
C VAL A 311 16.05 -4.23 20.19
N PHE A 312 14.89 -4.91 20.13
CA PHE A 312 14.76 -6.33 20.46
C PHE A 312 13.87 -7.04 19.44
N ARG A 313 14.05 -8.34 19.30
CA ARG A 313 13.04 -9.19 18.65
C ARG A 313 11.94 -9.57 19.63
N THR A 314 10.72 -9.67 19.14
CA THR A 314 9.59 -10.17 19.91
C THR A 314 9.87 -11.60 20.37
N SER A 315 9.68 -11.85 21.67
CA SER A 315 9.98 -13.16 22.29
C SER A 315 9.04 -14.25 21.79
N GLN A 316 9.52 -15.50 21.83
CA GLN A 316 8.70 -16.68 21.50
C GLN A 316 7.43 -16.79 22.37
N SER A 317 7.48 -16.32 23.62
CA SER A 317 6.31 -16.27 24.51
C SER A 317 5.21 -15.37 23.96
N ILE A 318 5.57 -14.20 23.46
CA ILE A 318 4.63 -13.23 22.86
C ILE A 318 4.13 -13.74 21.49
N LEU A 319 5.05 -14.22 20.64
CA LEU A 319 4.68 -14.75 19.32
C LEU A 319 3.67 -15.91 19.42
N LYS A 320 3.90 -16.87 20.32
CA LYS A 320 2.95 -17.98 20.55
C LYS A 320 1.60 -17.50 21.07
N ALA A 321 1.59 -16.50 21.95
CA ALA A 321 0.35 -15.91 22.44
C ALA A 321 -0.43 -15.21 21.32
N GLN A 322 0.26 -14.55 20.37
CA GLN A 322 -0.37 -13.95 19.19
C GLN A 322 -1.00 -14.98 18.26
N LEU A 323 -0.33 -16.12 18.02
CA LEU A 323 -0.90 -17.20 17.19
C LEU A 323 -2.17 -17.77 17.84
N ASN A 324 -2.15 -18.04 19.16
CA ASN A 324 -3.33 -18.51 19.87
C ASN A 324 -4.47 -17.47 19.83
N ALA A 325 -4.16 -16.18 19.97
CA ALA A 325 -5.15 -15.11 19.86
C ALA A 325 -5.72 -15.00 18.44
N TRP A 326 -4.90 -15.23 17.41
CA TRP A 326 -5.38 -15.34 16.03
C TRP A 326 -6.37 -16.47 15.83
N ASP A 327 -6.14 -17.65 16.42
CA ASP A 327 -7.06 -18.78 16.34
C ASP A 327 -8.44 -18.42 16.91
N GLU A 328 -8.51 -17.73 18.05
CA GLU A 328 -9.76 -17.27 18.63
C GLU A 328 -10.44 -16.16 17.81
N VAL A 329 -9.68 -15.22 17.27
CA VAL A 329 -10.19 -14.16 16.37
C VAL A 329 -10.78 -14.77 15.09
N VAL A 330 -10.06 -15.70 14.46
CA VAL A 330 -10.52 -16.40 13.25
C VAL A 330 -11.79 -17.20 13.53
N LYS A 331 -11.82 -17.98 14.61
CA LYS A 331 -12.98 -18.76 15.02
C LYS A 331 -14.22 -17.88 15.23
N LYS A 332 -14.05 -16.79 15.99
CA LYS A 332 -15.13 -15.84 16.28
C LYS A 332 -15.69 -15.22 15.01
N TYR A 333 -14.86 -14.58 14.20
CA TYR A 333 -15.35 -13.85 13.04
C TYR A 333 -15.76 -14.74 11.86
N SER A 334 -15.25 -15.97 11.77
CA SER A 334 -15.76 -16.96 10.83
C SER A 334 -17.18 -17.41 11.16
N ALA A 335 -17.56 -17.37 12.45
CA ALA A 335 -18.94 -17.66 12.87
C ALA A 335 -19.91 -16.48 12.66
N GLU A 336 -19.40 -15.24 12.78
CA GLU A 336 -20.22 -14.02 12.76
C GLU A 336 -20.34 -13.40 11.35
N VAL A 337 -19.31 -13.54 10.49
CA VAL A 337 -19.17 -12.83 9.20
C VAL A 337 -18.88 -13.82 8.09
N PRO A 338 -19.86 -14.17 7.25
CA PRO A 338 -19.67 -15.19 6.19
C PRO A 338 -18.53 -14.86 5.22
N GLU A 339 -18.34 -13.59 4.84
CA GLU A 339 -17.26 -13.15 3.96
C GLU A 339 -15.89 -13.34 4.61
N PHE A 340 -15.79 -13.11 5.91
CA PHE A 340 -14.56 -13.35 6.67
C PHE A 340 -14.16 -14.82 6.61
N LYS A 341 -15.12 -15.73 6.85
CA LYS A 341 -14.90 -17.18 6.75
C LYS A 341 -14.40 -17.56 5.36
N GLN A 342 -15.09 -17.12 4.30
CA GLN A 342 -14.73 -17.43 2.92
C GLN A 342 -13.31 -16.98 2.58
N ILE A 343 -12.95 -15.76 2.97
CA ILE A 343 -11.65 -15.18 2.65
C ILE A 343 -10.53 -15.88 3.44
N VAL A 344 -10.68 -16.08 4.75
CA VAL A 344 -9.66 -16.71 5.58
C VAL A 344 -9.42 -18.16 5.21
N GLU A 345 -10.46 -18.92 4.83
CA GLU A 345 -10.33 -20.29 4.34
C GLU A 345 -9.58 -20.35 3.00
N ALA A 346 -9.86 -19.41 2.08
CA ALA A 346 -9.13 -19.31 0.81
C ALA A 346 -7.65 -18.94 1.03
N GLN A 347 -7.37 -18.00 1.95
CA GLN A 347 -6.01 -17.64 2.34
C GLN A 347 -5.26 -18.83 2.94
N HIS A 348 -5.87 -19.52 3.89
CA HIS A 348 -5.26 -20.67 4.56
C HIS A 348 -4.92 -21.79 3.56
N ALA A 349 -5.84 -22.11 2.63
CA ALA A 349 -5.62 -23.13 1.61
C ALA A 349 -4.46 -22.80 0.66
N TRP A 350 -4.36 -21.52 0.25
CA TRP A 350 -3.27 -21.02 -0.59
C TRP A 350 -1.94 -21.02 0.16
N ALA A 351 -1.92 -20.41 1.35
CA ALA A 351 -0.73 -20.24 2.15
C ALA A 351 -0.07 -21.58 2.50
N LYS A 352 -0.85 -22.61 2.79
CA LYS A 352 -0.33 -23.95 3.11
C LYS A 352 0.69 -24.46 2.09
N ASN A 353 0.42 -24.32 0.80
CA ASN A 353 1.30 -24.80 -0.25
C ASN A 353 2.45 -23.82 -0.52
N VAL A 354 2.16 -22.52 -0.56
CA VAL A 354 3.17 -21.48 -0.85
C VAL A 354 4.18 -21.38 0.27
N ALA A 355 3.74 -21.32 1.52
CA ALA A 355 4.62 -21.28 2.66
C ALA A 355 5.46 -22.56 2.80
N TYR A 356 4.85 -23.74 2.54
CA TYR A 356 5.58 -25.01 2.54
C TYR A 356 6.74 -25.02 1.55
N TYR A 357 6.47 -24.60 0.29
CA TYR A 357 7.52 -24.52 -0.74
C TYR A 357 8.61 -23.53 -0.33
N ASN A 358 8.24 -22.33 0.12
CA ASN A 358 9.22 -21.29 0.47
C ASN A 358 10.09 -21.75 1.65
N LEU A 359 9.51 -22.35 2.69
CA LEU A 359 10.27 -22.85 3.84
C LEU A 359 11.25 -23.96 3.46
N LEU A 360 10.93 -24.78 2.45
CA LEU A 360 11.85 -25.82 1.95
C LEU A 360 12.93 -25.26 1.03
N ASN A 361 12.62 -24.23 0.26
CA ASN A 361 13.50 -23.66 -0.77
C ASN A 361 14.27 -22.43 -0.30
N ASP A 362 13.91 -21.88 0.86
CA ASP A 362 14.62 -20.73 1.43
C ASP A 362 15.96 -21.17 2.03
N THR A 363 16.99 -20.38 1.73
CA THR A 363 18.31 -20.61 2.32
C THR A 363 18.35 -20.06 3.74
N ASP A 364 19.16 -20.69 4.62
CA ASP A 364 19.38 -20.16 5.98
C ASP A 364 20.17 -18.85 5.92
N THR A 365 19.41 -17.74 5.74
CA THR A 365 19.97 -16.39 5.68
C THR A 365 20.64 -15.99 7.00
N LYS A 366 20.19 -16.53 8.14
CA LYS A 366 20.81 -16.27 9.43
C LYS A 366 22.19 -16.92 9.51
N LEU A 367 22.35 -18.15 9.07
CA LEU A 367 23.63 -18.84 9.02
C LEU A 367 24.65 -18.05 8.16
N ALA A 368 24.20 -17.59 6.99
CA ALA A 368 25.04 -16.78 6.10
C ALA A 368 25.42 -15.43 6.74
N TYR A 369 24.45 -14.74 7.35
CA TYR A 369 24.70 -13.49 8.06
C TYR A 369 25.72 -13.67 9.20
N ASP A 370 25.54 -14.67 10.05
CA ASP A 370 26.44 -14.94 11.17
C ASP A 370 27.86 -15.29 10.69
N HIS A 371 27.98 -15.97 9.55
CA HIS A 371 29.28 -16.31 8.95
C HIS A 371 30.07 -15.06 8.53
N TYR A 372 29.41 -14.10 7.88
CA TYR A 372 30.09 -12.93 7.33
C TYR A 372 30.18 -11.76 8.35
N TYR A 373 29.15 -11.54 9.15
CA TYR A 373 29.00 -10.32 9.94
C TYR A 373 28.78 -10.57 11.45
N GLY A 374 28.61 -11.81 11.88
CA GLY A 374 28.23 -12.13 13.27
C GLY A 374 29.20 -11.63 14.33
N LYS A 375 30.48 -11.39 13.98
CA LYS A 375 31.49 -10.78 14.88
C LYS A 375 31.35 -9.26 14.94
N GLU A 376 30.92 -8.62 13.88
CA GLU A 376 30.82 -7.17 13.75
C GLU A 376 29.42 -6.66 14.23
N LEU A 377 28.38 -7.37 13.85
CA LEU A 377 26.99 -7.01 14.12
C LEU A 377 26.23 -8.22 14.70
N PRO A 378 26.50 -8.63 15.94
CA PRO A 378 25.86 -9.80 16.53
C PRO A 378 24.35 -9.56 16.65
N LEU A 379 23.56 -10.52 16.17
CA LEU A 379 22.07 -10.43 16.21
C LEU A 379 21.50 -10.53 17.63
N GLY A 380 22.26 -11.00 18.61
CA GLY A 380 21.86 -10.99 20.03
C GLY A 380 20.69 -11.92 20.38
N PHE A 381 20.39 -12.97 19.57
CA PHE A 381 19.32 -13.93 19.82
C PHE A 381 19.69 -15.36 19.38
#